data_7365a9dd512935985a58dc335b4dae9f
#
_entry.id   7365a9dd512935985a58dc335b4dae9f
#
_cell.length_a   1.000
_cell.length_b   1.000
_cell.length_c   1.000
_cell.angle_alpha   90.00
_cell.angle_beta   90.00
_cell.angle_gamma   90.00
#
_symmetry.space_group_name_H-M   'P 1'
#
loop_
_entity.id
_entity.type
_entity.pdbx_description
1 polymer ?
#
loop_
_entity_poly.entity_id
_entity_poly.type
_entity_poly.pdbx_seq_one_letter_code
_entity_poly.pdbx_strand_id
1 'polypeptide(L)'
;MKFSIENGIRIVEVPAWDFRVILYDGKKKAMGPDRCTGGFFGKYKDEDGAQYILPAGHVVCDYAATNERVRLRCEQRGIFRGGRLYYTTTLNGKPLSTLIVRNGSAKIQESAGATVSCSYAISGIPVLRDGKAVDLATATLQGWDRSSLRATMHIFLGIKSSPADTIYVLGMKTTTGNLLESGEAARKLKAMGFYDAIKLDGGGSYYLNAGGITHATAENRHICTILDFGQAEGNPYAAPTRTLYPGSSLTSGVYWLQYELNDRGYPCKLDGSYGPATIKQLLAFQKANGLAADGICGPATRAALLKK
;
A
#
# COMPACT_ATOMS: atom_id res chain seq x y z
N MET A 1 9.73 -4.49 -7.37
CA MET A 1 8.67 -3.84 -8.19
C MET A 1 8.82 -4.22 -9.66
N LYS A 2 7.73 -4.46 -10.37
CA LYS A 2 7.71 -4.71 -11.83
C LYS A 2 6.63 -3.83 -12.48
N PHE A 3 6.96 -3.19 -13.60
CA PHE A 3 6.04 -2.35 -14.36
C PHE A 3 5.76 -2.94 -15.73
N SER A 4 4.49 -2.95 -16.14
CA SER A 4 4.05 -3.35 -17.48
C SER A 4 2.87 -2.50 -17.97
N ILE A 5 2.62 -2.57 -19.27
CA ILE A 5 1.41 -1.98 -19.88
C ILE A 5 0.73 -3.08 -20.69
N GLU A 6 -0.50 -3.39 -20.34
CA GLU A 6 -1.30 -4.43 -20.98
C GLU A 6 -2.67 -3.86 -21.37
N ASN A 7 -3.01 -3.92 -22.66
CA ASN A 7 -4.29 -3.37 -23.18
C ASN A 7 -4.57 -1.92 -22.74
N GLY A 8 -3.53 -1.08 -22.66
CA GLY A 8 -3.64 0.30 -22.22
C GLY A 8 -3.78 0.50 -20.69
N ILE A 9 -3.77 -0.59 -19.93
CA ILE A 9 -3.74 -0.56 -18.46
C ILE A 9 -2.28 -0.56 -18.02
N ARG A 10 -1.91 0.38 -17.18
CA ARG A 10 -0.60 0.42 -16.53
C ARG A 10 -0.67 -0.40 -15.25
N ILE A 11 0.25 -1.33 -15.10
CA ILE A 11 0.28 -2.29 -14.00
C ILE A 11 1.61 -2.17 -13.30
N VAL A 12 1.57 -1.96 -11.99
CA VAL A 12 2.73 -2.02 -11.12
C VAL A 12 2.53 -3.17 -10.14
N GLU A 13 3.38 -4.18 -10.22
CA GLU A 13 3.42 -5.28 -9.26
C GLU A 13 4.35 -4.87 -8.11
N VAL A 14 3.79 -4.72 -6.92
CA VAL A 14 4.48 -4.26 -5.74
C VAL A 14 4.45 -5.37 -4.69
N PRO A 15 5.59 -5.88 -4.23
CA PRO A 15 5.61 -6.76 -3.07
C PRO A 15 4.94 -6.06 -1.88
N ALA A 16 4.10 -6.76 -1.13
CA ALA A 16 3.35 -6.15 -0.03
C ALA A 16 4.24 -5.56 1.06
N TRP A 17 5.47 -6.04 1.20
CA TRP A 17 6.46 -5.48 2.12
C TRP A 17 7.10 -4.16 1.63
N ASP A 18 7.08 -3.89 0.31
CA ASP A 18 7.60 -2.67 -0.33
C ASP A 18 6.51 -1.63 -0.62
N PHE A 19 5.28 -1.93 -0.25
CA PHE A 19 4.14 -1.05 -0.42
C PHE A 19 3.98 -0.13 0.79
N ARG A 20 3.95 1.17 0.56
CA ARG A 20 3.76 2.18 1.60
C ARG A 20 2.62 3.13 1.26
N VAL A 21 1.93 3.57 2.29
CA VAL A 21 0.98 4.70 2.23
C VAL A 21 1.62 5.85 3.00
N ILE A 22 1.73 7.00 2.36
CA ILE A 22 2.40 8.17 2.92
C ILE A 22 1.39 9.33 3.00
N LEU A 23 1.34 10.01 4.15
CA LEU A 23 0.67 11.29 4.26
C LEU A 23 1.45 12.32 3.44
N TYR A 24 0.79 12.91 2.46
CA TYR A 24 1.38 13.88 1.56
C TYR A 24 0.57 15.17 1.57
N ASP A 25 1.25 16.29 1.63
CA ASP A 25 0.62 17.60 1.53
C ASP A 25 1.31 18.41 0.44
N GLY A 26 1.02 18.07 -0.79
CA GLY A 26 1.67 18.70 -1.92
C GLY A 26 0.89 18.62 -3.21
N LYS A 27 1.39 19.34 -4.21
CA LYS A 27 0.82 19.33 -5.55
C LYS A 27 1.16 18.00 -6.25
N LYS A 28 0.21 17.47 -6.99
CA LYS A 28 0.31 16.21 -7.73
C LYS A 28 1.61 16.08 -8.55
N LYS A 29 1.99 17.11 -9.31
CA LYS A 29 3.18 17.09 -10.15
C LYS A 29 4.51 17.02 -9.39
N ALA A 30 4.51 17.25 -8.08
CA ALA A 30 5.70 17.19 -7.23
C ALA A 30 5.90 15.83 -6.53
N MET A 31 5.09 14.81 -6.87
CA MET A 31 5.11 13.51 -6.18
C MET A 31 6.37 12.67 -6.42
N GLY A 32 7.06 12.87 -7.54
CA GLY A 32 8.27 12.14 -7.86
C GLY A 32 8.06 10.72 -8.45
N PRO A 33 9.17 9.96 -8.61
CA PRO A 33 9.15 8.63 -9.22
C PRO A 33 8.57 7.57 -8.28
N ASP A 34 8.18 6.45 -8.89
CA ASP A 34 7.68 5.23 -8.24
C ASP A 34 6.58 5.48 -7.20
N ARG A 35 5.64 6.35 -7.59
CA ARG A 35 4.52 6.82 -6.77
C ARG A 35 3.24 6.94 -7.57
N CYS A 36 2.13 6.82 -6.87
CA CYS A 36 0.84 7.20 -7.44
C CYS A 36 -0.06 7.90 -6.41
N THR A 37 -1.12 8.52 -6.92
CA THR A 37 -2.18 9.08 -6.08
C THR A 37 -2.76 8.00 -5.18
N GLY A 38 -2.90 8.31 -3.91
CA GLY A 38 -3.51 7.45 -2.90
C GLY A 38 -5.03 7.58 -2.83
N GLY A 39 -5.54 7.63 -1.60
CA GLY A 39 -6.98 7.63 -1.34
C GLY A 39 -7.68 8.95 -1.60
N PHE A 40 -8.97 8.90 -1.40
CA PHE A 40 -9.83 10.06 -1.42
C PHE A 40 -9.51 11.03 -0.29
N PHE A 41 -9.98 12.25 -0.40
CA PHE A 41 -9.74 13.29 0.59
C PHE A 41 -11.03 14.07 0.92
N GLY A 42 -11.07 14.64 2.14
CA GLY A 42 -12.05 15.63 2.57
C GLY A 42 -11.39 16.99 2.75
N LYS A 43 -12.15 18.05 2.51
CA LYS A 43 -11.75 19.43 2.85
C LYS A 43 -12.36 19.80 4.19
N TYR A 44 -11.54 20.33 5.06
CA TYR A 44 -11.93 20.75 6.39
C TYR A 44 -11.58 22.22 6.58
N LYS A 45 -12.30 22.88 7.48
CA LYS A 45 -11.96 24.21 7.99
C LYS A 45 -11.66 24.11 9.48
N ASP A 46 -10.67 24.82 9.94
CA ASP A 46 -10.45 25.01 11.37
C ASP A 46 -11.31 26.14 11.93
N GLU A 47 -11.15 26.39 13.22
CA GLU A 47 -11.88 27.44 13.95
C GLU A 47 -11.61 28.83 13.39
N ASP A 48 -10.43 29.06 12.84
CA ASP A 48 -10.00 30.29 12.18
C ASP A 48 -10.43 30.37 10.71
N GLY A 49 -11.16 29.38 10.21
CA GLY A 49 -11.64 29.31 8.83
C GLY A 49 -10.60 28.87 7.81
N ALA A 50 -9.39 28.51 8.23
CA ALA A 50 -8.37 28.04 7.31
C ALA A 50 -8.67 26.61 6.82
N GLN A 51 -8.53 26.41 5.53
CA GLN A 51 -8.80 25.13 4.89
C GLN A 51 -7.58 24.21 4.93
N TYR A 52 -7.81 22.93 5.18
CA TYR A 52 -6.82 21.86 5.09
C TYR A 52 -7.46 20.57 4.54
N ILE A 53 -6.63 19.64 4.10
CA ILE A 53 -7.03 18.41 3.45
C ILE A 53 -6.61 17.23 4.31
N LEU A 54 -7.54 16.31 4.58
CA LEU A 54 -7.28 15.04 5.27
C LEU A 54 -7.75 13.88 4.42
N PRO A 55 -7.16 12.67 4.61
CA PRO A 55 -7.66 11.48 3.95
C PRO A 55 -9.13 11.21 4.29
N ALA A 56 -9.89 10.64 3.35
CA ALA A 56 -11.23 10.13 3.57
C ALA A 56 -11.17 8.60 3.70
N GLY A 57 -11.91 8.04 4.65
CA GLY A 57 -11.93 6.62 4.92
C GLY A 57 -10.93 6.20 5.99
N HIS A 58 -10.61 4.91 6.02
CA HIS A 58 -9.61 4.36 6.93
C HIS A 58 -8.23 4.43 6.31
N VAL A 59 -7.29 5.09 6.96
CA VAL A 59 -5.92 5.24 6.50
C VAL A 59 -4.95 5.01 7.64
N VAL A 60 -3.97 4.15 7.43
CA VAL A 60 -2.77 4.02 8.26
C VAL A 60 -1.57 4.24 7.36
N CYS A 61 -0.79 5.28 7.62
CA CYS A 61 0.31 5.69 6.75
C CYS A 61 1.49 6.25 7.52
N ASP A 62 2.66 6.25 6.88
CA ASP A 62 3.81 6.96 7.38
C ASP A 62 3.57 8.47 7.30
N TYR A 63 4.06 9.14 8.33
CA TYR A 63 3.94 10.58 8.45
C TYR A 63 5.11 11.26 7.71
N ALA A 64 4.84 11.73 6.51
CA ALA A 64 5.76 12.53 5.70
C ALA A 64 5.10 13.86 5.31
N ALA A 65 4.49 14.55 6.29
CA ALA A 65 3.83 15.82 6.04
C ALA A 65 4.86 16.90 5.68
N THR A 66 4.64 17.53 4.55
CA THR A 66 5.41 18.71 4.12
C THR A 66 4.84 20.00 4.72
N ASN A 67 3.66 19.96 5.35
CA ASN A 67 2.96 21.09 5.92
C ASN A 67 2.79 20.91 7.43
N GLU A 68 3.45 21.74 8.21
CA GLU A 68 3.42 21.71 9.66
C GLU A 68 2.01 21.87 10.26
N ARG A 69 1.15 22.66 9.61
CA ARG A 69 -0.23 22.88 10.04
C ARG A 69 -1.06 21.60 9.99
N VAL A 70 -0.93 20.81 8.92
CA VAL A 70 -1.58 19.50 8.80
C VAL A 70 -1.04 18.56 9.87
N ARG A 71 0.27 18.59 10.10
CA ARG A 71 0.93 17.82 11.16
C ARG A 71 0.32 18.13 12.53
N LEU A 72 0.29 19.40 12.93
CA LEU A 72 -0.23 19.82 14.21
C LEU A 72 -1.70 19.44 14.42
N ARG A 73 -2.53 19.51 13.36
CA ARG A 73 -3.93 19.07 13.43
C ARG A 73 -4.07 17.56 13.62
N CYS A 74 -3.24 16.77 12.98
CA CYS A 74 -3.20 15.33 13.19
C CYS A 74 -2.77 14.97 14.63
N GLU A 75 -1.77 15.65 15.16
CA GLU A 75 -1.30 15.48 16.54
C GLU A 75 -2.38 15.87 17.56
N GLN A 76 -3.02 17.01 17.40
CA GLN A 76 -4.10 17.49 18.30
C GLN A 76 -5.30 16.52 18.33
N ARG A 77 -5.59 15.83 17.24
CA ARG A 77 -6.66 14.84 17.18
C ARG A 77 -6.26 13.46 17.71
N GLY A 78 -5.02 13.29 18.17
CA GLY A 78 -4.51 12.00 18.69
C GLY A 78 -4.46 10.88 17.66
N ILE A 79 -4.49 11.23 16.36
CA ILE A 79 -4.47 10.27 15.25
C ILE A 79 -3.06 9.95 14.80
N PHE A 80 -2.06 10.56 15.39
CA PHE A 80 -0.64 10.32 15.15
C PHE A 80 0.00 9.60 16.34
N ARG A 81 0.57 8.41 16.10
CA ARG A 81 1.22 7.58 17.12
C ARG A 81 2.44 6.88 16.54
N GLY A 82 3.58 6.96 17.24
CA GLY A 82 4.78 6.19 16.88
C GLY A 82 5.25 6.40 15.43
N GLY A 83 5.24 7.64 14.94
CA GLY A 83 5.63 7.96 13.56
C GLY A 83 4.58 7.65 12.50
N ARG A 84 3.36 7.23 12.87
CA ARG A 84 2.30 6.85 11.93
C ARG A 84 1.01 7.62 12.16
N LEU A 85 0.35 7.96 11.05
CA LEU A 85 -1.00 8.51 11.06
C LEU A 85 -2.00 7.35 11.09
N TYR A 86 -2.92 7.41 12.06
CA TYR A 86 -4.10 6.55 12.14
C TYR A 86 -5.33 7.44 11.97
N TYR A 87 -5.92 7.42 10.80
CA TYR A 87 -7.09 8.23 10.49
C TYR A 87 -8.25 7.36 10.07
N THR A 88 -9.40 7.57 10.68
CA THR A 88 -10.63 6.87 10.34
C THR A 88 -11.75 7.88 10.21
N THR A 89 -12.36 7.90 9.04
CA THR A 89 -13.61 8.60 8.78
C THR A 89 -14.58 7.58 8.18
N THR A 90 -15.75 7.48 8.75
CA THR A 90 -16.86 6.76 8.12
C THR A 90 -17.60 7.73 7.22
N LEU A 91 -17.89 7.33 5.99
CA LEU A 91 -18.66 8.17 5.07
C LEU A 91 -20.17 8.06 5.36
N ASN A 92 -20.61 6.96 5.92
CA ASN A 92 -22.01 6.69 6.26
C ASN A 92 -22.14 5.73 7.46
N GLY A 93 -21.24 5.83 8.44
CA GLY A 93 -21.24 4.94 9.60
C GLY A 93 -21.00 3.46 9.31
N LYS A 94 -20.69 3.10 8.07
CA LYS A 94 -20.50 1.72 7.61
C LYS A 94 -19.01 1.38 7.44
N PRO A 95 -18.63 0.10 7.60
CA PRO A 95 -17.30 -0.37 7.26
C PRO A 95 -16.97 -0.10 5.79
N LEU A 96 -15.72 0.31 5.53
CA LEU A 96 -15.23 0.61 4.19
C LEU A 96 -14.35 -0.52 3.67
N SER A 97 -14.40 -0.75 2.36
CA SER A 97 -13.48 -1.67 1.71
C SER A 97 -12.07 -1.10 1.78
N THR A 98 -11.18 -1.82 2.48
CA THR A 98 -9.86 -1.34 2.86
C THR A 98 -8.79 -2.36 2.48
N LEU A 99 -7.76 -1.92 1.76
CA LEU A 99 -6.52 -2.68 1.63
C LEU A 99 -5.77 -2.54 2.96
N ILE A 100 -5.41 -3.67 3.55
CA ILE A 100 -4.65 -3.75 4.80
C ILE A 100 -3.37 -4.51 4.52
N VAL A 101 -2.24 -3.90 4.82
CA VAL A 101 -0.91 -4.53 4.74
C VAL A 101 -0.41 -4.81 6.14
N ARG A 102 -0.08 -6.07 6.40
CA ARG A 102 0.45 -6.51 7.68
C ARG A 102 1.53 -7.57 7.46
N ASN A 103 2.71 -7.31 7.99
CA ASN A 103 3.81 -8.28 7.95
C ASN A 103 4.11 -8.79 6.52
N GLY A 104 4.20 -7.90 5.55
CA GLY A 104 4.47 -8.25 4.15
C GLY A 104 3.35 -8.99 3.44
N SER A 105 2.15 -9.01 4.01
CA SER A 105 0.98 -9.64 3.43
C SER A 105 -0.16 -8.62 3.31
N ALA A 106 -0.94 -8.72 2.25
CA ALA A 106 -2.04 -7.81 1.95
C ALA A 106 -3.38 -8.53 1.91
N LYS A 107 -4.43 -7.85 2.38
CA LYS A 107 -5.83 -8.26 2.23
C LYS A 107 -6.69 -7.05 1.90
N ILE A 108 -7.75 -7.25 1.12
CA ILE A 108 -8.82 -6.28 0.97
C ILE A 108 -10.04 -6.82 1.73
N GLN A 109 -10.51 -6.07 2.71
CA GLN A 109 -11.64 -6.45 3.54
C GLN A 109 -12.43 -5.23 4.00
N GLU A 110 -13.63 -5.43 4.51
CA GLU A 110 -14.36 -4.36 5.19
C GLU A 110 -13.72 -4.08 6.56
N SER A 111 -13.43 -2.81 6.82
CA SER A 111 -12.85 -2.36 8.07
C SER A 111 -13.63 -1.18 8.64
N ALA A 112 -14.00 -1.28 9.91
CA ALA A 112 -14.79 -0.27 10.62
C ALA A 112 -13.95 0.71 11.44
N GLY A 113 -12.62 0.59 11.46
CA GLY A 113 -11.84 1.51 12.28
C GLY A 113 -10.40 1.14 12.56
N ALA A 114 -9.75 2.00 13.34
CA ALA A 114 -8.32 2.05 13.64
C ALA A 114 -7.79 0.88 14.51
N THR A 115 -8.60 -0.12 14.82
CA THR A 115 -8.23 -1.24 15.70
C THR A 115 -7.44 -2.32 15.00
N VAL A 116 -7.28 -2.23 13.67
CA VAL A 116 -6.50 -3.21 12.93
C VAL A 116 -5.02 -2.91 13.11
N SER A 117 -4.30 -3.77 13.82
CA SER A 117 -2.85 -3.74 13.86
C SER A 117 -2.30 -4.05 12.46
N CYS A 118 -1.82 -3.05 11.75
CA CYS A 118 -1.29 -3.17 10.40
C CYS A 118 -0.11 -2.24 10.18
N SER A 119 0.67 -2.52 9.13
CA SER A 119 1.73 -1.63 8.68
C SER A 119 1.15 -0.43 7.93
N TYR A 120 0.24 -0.72 6.99
CA TYR A 120 -0.44 0.28 6.18
C TYR A 120 -1.89 -0.12 5.95
N ALA A 121 -2.76 0.85 5.79
CA ALA A 121 -4.14 0.64 5.36
C ALA A 121 -4.61 1.83 4.52
N ILE A 122 -5.47 1.55 3.54
CA ILE A 122 -6.10 2.57 2.72
C ILE A 122 -7.47 2.10 2.22
N SER A 123 -8.50 2.91 2.46
CA SER A 123 -9.85 2.63 1.98
C SER A 123 -10.08 3.11 0.55
N GLY A 124 -10.93 2.39 -0.16
CA GLY A 124 -11.35 2.74 -1.51
C GLY A 124 -12.74 2.21 -1.83
N ILE A 125 -13.23 2.57 -3.01
CA ILE A 125 -14.52 2.09 -3.52
C ILE A 125 -14.35 0.63 -3.95
N PRO A 126 -15.16 -0.32 -3.45
CA PRO A 126 -15.07 -1.71 -3.86
C PRO A 126 -15.48 -1.88 -5.32
N VAL A 127 -14.71 -2.68 -6.07
CA VAL A 127 -14.96 -3.00 -7.47
C VAL A 127 -15.06 -4.50 -7.70
N LEU A 128 -14.18 -5.27 -7.06
CA LEU A 128 -14.24 -6.73 -6.99
C LEU A 128 -14.17 -7.17 -5.53
N ARG A 129 -14.93 -8.22 -5.21
CA ARG A 129 -14.87 -8.93 -3.94
C ARG A 129 -15.09 -10.42 -4.21
N ASP A 130 -14.17 -11.27 -3.73
CA ASP A 130 -14.21 -12.72 -3.94
C ASP A 130 -14.40 -13.10 -5.42
N GLY A 131 -13.71 -12.39 -6.33
CA GLY A 131 -13.81 -12.56 -7.77
C GLY A 131 -15.14 -12.15 -8.40
N LYS A 132 -16.02 -11.48 -7.65
CA LYS A 132 -17.33 -11.01 -8.11
C LYS A 132 -17.35 -9.48 -8.22
N ALA A 133 -18.02 -8.97 -9.24
CA ALA A 133 -18.28 -7.53 -9.37
C ALA A 133 -19.13 -7.02 -8.20
N VAL A 134 -18.74 -5.86 -7.67
CA VAL A 134 -19.51 -5.17 -6.64
C VAL A 134 -20.47 -4.19 -7.30
N ASP A 135 -21.70 -4.14 -6.84
CA ASP A 135 -22.75 -3.25 -7.36
C ASP A 135 -22.68 -1.83 -6.77
N LEU A 136 -23.40 -0.92 -7.42
CA LEU A 136 -23.48 0.47 -6.97
C LEU A 136 -24.16 0.61 -5.60
N ALA A 137 -25.13 -0.26 -5.27
CA ALA A 137 -25.83 -0.19 -4.00
C ALA A 137 -24.89 -0.40 -2.82
N THR A 138 -23.96 -1.36 -2.93
CA THR A 138 -22.90 -1.61 -1.93
C THR A 138 -22.02 -0.39 -1.72
N ALA A 139 -21.55 0.26 -2.77
CA ALA A 139 -20.73 1.47 -2.66
C ALA A 139 -21.52 2.64 -2.04
N THR A 140 -22.77 2.81 -2.41
CA THR A 140 -23.67 3.83 -1.86
C THR A 140 -23.92 3.60 -0.37
N LEU A 141 -24.11 2.35 0.05
CA LEU A 141 -24.27 2.01 1.47
C LEU A 141 -23.01 2.34 2.29
N GLN A 142 -21.84 2.28 1.69
CA GLN A 142 -20.60 2.73 2.32
C GLN A 142 -20.45 4.27 2.33
N GLY A 143 -21.32 5.00 1.63
CA GLY A 143 -21.33 6.46 1.59
C GLY A 143 -20.44 7.07 0.50
N TRP A 144 -19.96 6.28 -0.47
CA TRP A 144 -19.19 6.81 -1.59
C TRP A 144 -20.05 7.64 -2.54
N ASP A 145 -19.55 8.83 -2.90
CA ASP A 145 -20.25 9.75 -3.82
C ASP A 145 -20.25 9.21 -5.27
N ARG A 146 -21.38 9.29 -5.93
CA ARG A 146 -21.50 8.94 -7.36
C ARG A 146 -20.55 9.72 -8.27
N SER A 147 -20.16 10.94 -7.90
CA SER A 147 -19.19 11.73 -8.67
C SER A 147 -17.82 11.06 -8.76
N SER A 148 -17.45 10.28 -7.75
CA SER A 148 -16.21 9.51 -7.70
C SER A 148 -16.17 8.32 -8.66
N LEU A 149 -17.31 7.97 -9.25
CA LEU A 149 -17.50 6.83 -10.14
C LEU A 149 -17.60 7.19 -11.63
N ARG A 150 -17.40 8.47 -11.99
CA ARG A 150 -17.47 8.94 -13.38
C ARG A 150 -16.40 8.28 -14.25
N ALA A 151 -16.71 8.13 -15.53
CA ALA A 151 -15.75 7.67 -16.54
C ALA A 151 -14.56 8.61 -16.64
N THR A 152 -13.36 8.15 -16.27
CA THR A 152 -12.11 8.91 -16.30
C THR A 152 -10.90 7.98 -16.07
N MET A 153 -9.74 8.55 -15.81
CA MET A 153 -8.58 7.82 -15.32
C MET A 153 -8.73 7.53 -13.83
N HIS A 154 -8.41 6.31 -13.43
CA HIS A 154 -8.49 5.85 -12.05
C HIS A 154 -7.24 5.10 -11.63
N ILE A 155 -6.93 5.15 -10.32
CA ILE A 155 -6.04 4.20 -9.65
C ILE A 155 -6.89 3.10 -9.04
N PHE A 156 -6.47 1.85 -9.27
CA PHE A 156 -7.02 0.68 -8.59
C PHE A 156 -5.92 -0.02 -7.80
N LEU A 157 -6.28 -0.60 -6.68
CA LEU A 157 -5.48 -1.58 -5.96
C LEU A 157 -6.17 -2.93 -6.08
N GLY A 158 -5.43 -3.94 -6.47
CA GLY A 158 -5.95 -5.29 -6.62
C GLY A 158 -5.00 -6.33 -6.03
N ILE A 159 -5.58 -7.46 -5.64
CA ILE A 159 -4.87 -8.67 -5.22
C ILE A 159 -5.44 -9.88 -5.97
N LYS A 160 -4.59 -10.86 -6.28
CA LYS A 160 -5.00 -12.08 -7.02
C LYS A 160 -5.28 -13.27 -6.10
N SER A 161 -4.96 -13.15 -4.82
CA SER A 161 -5.28 -14.11 -3.74
C SER A 161 -5.56 -13.36 -2.46
N SER A 162 -6.18 -13.99 -1.46
CA SER A 162 -6.39 -13.39 -0.15
C SER A 162 -6.05 -14.40 0.95
N PRO A 163 -4.96 -14.20 1.73
CA PRO A 163 -4.00 -13.08 1.65
C PRO A 163 -3.10 -13.12 0.41
N ALA A 164 -2.48 -11.99 0.08
CA ALA A 164 -1.54 -11.83 -1.03
C ALA A 164 -0.19 -11.30 -0.53
N ASP A 165 0.89 -11.72 -1.16
CA ASP A 165 2.24 -11.17 -0.98
C ASP A 165 2.57 -10.07 -2.01
N THR A 166 1.70 -9.89 -3.00
CA THR A 166 1.83 -8.91 -4.07
C THR A 166 0.57 -8.06 -4.17
N ILE A 167 0.76 -6.76 -4.21
CA ILE A 167 -0.27 -5.76 -4.48
C ILE A 167 -0.07 -5.25 -5.89
N TYR A 168 -1.16 -5.13 -6.64
CA TYR A 168 -1.16 -4.56 -7.98
C TYR A 168 -1.73 -3.15 -7.93
N VAL A 169 -0.93 -2.18 -8.35
CA VAL A 169 -1.37 -0.80 -8.59
C VAL A 169 -1.68 -0.66 -10.06
N LEU A 170 -2.91 -0.30 -10.41
CA LEU A 170 -3.33 -0.21 -11.80
C LEU A 170 -3.81 1.19 -12.14
N GLY A 171 -3.23 1.74 -13.21
CA GLY A 171 -3.73 2.97 -13.85
C GLY A 171 -4.60 2.61 -15.05
N MET A 172 -5.93 2.82 -14.94
CA MET A 172 -6.86 2.42 -15.98
C MET A 172 -7.86 3.53 -16.29
N LYS A 173 -8.13 3.74 -17.59
CA LYS A 173 -9.22 4.59 -18.06
C LYS A 173 -10.51 3.76 -18.16
N THR A 174 -11.60 4.29 -17.62
CA THR A 174 -12.95 3.80 -17.91
C THR A 174 -13.62 4.75 -18.90
N THR A 175 -14.42 4.22 -19.79
CA THR A 175 -14.94 4.97 -20.95
C THR A 175 -16.45 5.14 -20.94
N THR A 176 -17.14 4.32 -20.15
CA THR A 176 -18.61 4.29 -20.15
C THR A 176 -19.20 4.63 -18.78
N GLY A 177 -20.05 5.63 -18.73
CA GLY A 177 -20.98 5.94 -17.64
C GLY A 177 -20.41 5.90 -16.22
N ASN A 178 -21.18 5.31 -15.33
CA ASN A 178 -20.75 5.03 -13.95
C ASN A 178 -19.91 3.75 -13.93
N LEU A 179 -18.78 3.79 -13.27
CA LEU A 179 -17.78 2.71 -13.21
C LEU A 179 -18.38 1.37 -12.70
N LEU A 180 -19.25 1.42 -11.69
CA LEU A 180 -19.84 0.22 -11.13
C LEU A 180 -21.05 -0.24 -11.93
N GLU A 181 -21.92 0.68 -12.39
CA GLU A 181 -23.08 0.35 -13.22
C GLU A 181 -22.67 -0.26 -14.56
N SER A 182 -21.63 0.27 -15.20
CA SER A 182 -21.11 -0.28 -16.46
C SER A 182 -20.42 -1.63 -16.29
N GLY A 183 -19.92 -1.93 -15.09
CA GLY A 183 -19.13 -3.12 -14.80
C GLY A 183 -17.82 -3.22 -15.61
N GLU A 184 -17.43 -2.18 -16.33
CA GLU A 184 -16.25 -2.20 -17.21
C GLU A 184 -14.97 -2.55 -16.45
N ALA A 185 -14.72 -1.86 -15.33
CA ALA A 185 -13.54 -2.10 -14.51
C ALA A 185 -13.54 -3.52 -13.93
N ALA A 186 -14.66 -3.97 -13.37
CA ALA A 186 -14.77 -5.31 -12.80
C ALA A 186 -14.51 -6.41 -13.83
N ARG A 187 -15.08 -6.29 -15.06
CA ARG A 187 -14.82 -7.25 -16.13
C ARG A 187 -13.34 -7.30 -16.52
N LYS A 188 -12.69 -6.13 -16.69
CA LYS A 188 -11.27 -6.07 -17.03
C LYS A 188 -10.41 -6.68 -15.94
N LEU A 189 -10.62 -6.30 -14.68
CA LEU A 189 -9.85 -6.82 -13.55
C LEU A 189 -10.06 -8.33 -13.36
N LYS A 190 -11.30 -8.81 -13.49
CA LYS A 190 -11.60 -10.25 -13.42
C LYS A 190 -10.91 -11.04 -14.54
N ALA A 191 -10.91 -10.53 -15.77
CA ALA A 191 -10.20 -11.16 -16.90
C ALA A 191 -8.68 -11.24 -16.68
N MET A 192 -8.10 -10.32 -15.87
CA MET A 192 -6.70 -10.32 -15.48
C MET A 192 -6.41 -11.20 -14.24
N GLY A 193 -7.42 -11.90 -13.71
CA GLY A 193 -7.28 -12.82 -12.59
C GLY A 193 -7.30 -12.17 -11.21
N PHE A 194 -7.80 -10.95 -11.08
CA PHE A 194 -7.95 -10.33 -9.77
C PHE A 194 -9.07 -10.97 -8.96
N TYR A 195 -8.79 -11.17 -7.67
CA TYR A 195 -9.72 -11.71 -6.68
C TYR A 195 -10.46 -10.58 -5.95
N ASP A 196 -9.73 -9.62 -5.40
CA ASP A 196 -10.29 -8.42 -4.81
C ASP A 196 -9.68 -7.17 -5.43
N ALA A 197 -10.47 -6.09 -5.55
CA ALA A 197 -9.99 -4.81 -6.01
C ALA A 197 -10.82 -3.65 -5.45
N ILE A 198 -10.12 -2.56 -5.12
CA ILE A 198 -10.72 -1.27 -4.77
C ILE A 198 -10.23 -0.18 -5.71
N LYS A 199 -11.08 0.81 -5.95
CA LYS A 199 -10.75 2.02 -6.69
C LYS A 199 -10.35 3.12 -5.69
N LEU A 200 -9.24 3.79 -5.95
CA LEU A 200 -8.78 4.97 -5.23
C LEU A 200 -9.17 6.27 -5.96
N ASP A 201 -8.62 7.40 -5.53
CA ASP A 201 -8.89 8.68 -6.20
C ASP A 201 -8.40 8.67 -7.65
N GLY A 202 -8.99 9.52 -8.47
CA GLY A 202 -8.73 9.54 -9.91
C GLY A 202 -9.14 10.87 -10.53
N GLY A 203 -9.47 10.86 -11.82
CA GLY A 203 -9.82 12.08 -12.53
C GLY A 203 -8.70 13.13 -12.47
N GLY A 204 -9.01 14.32 -12.02
CA GLY A 204 -8.02 15.38 -11.85
C GLY A 204 -6.89 15.06 -10.87
N SER A 205 -7.12 14.13 -9.91
CA SER A 205 -6.09 13.66 -8.99
C SER A 205 -5.17 12.59 -9.57
N TYR A 206 -5.53 11.98 -10.71
CA TYR A 206 -4.79 10.84 -11.25
C TYR A 206 -3.32 11.17 -11.55
N TYR A 207 -2.43 10.40 -10.95
CA TYR A 207 -0.99 10.38 -11.20
C TYR A 207 -0.46 8.98 -10.95
N LEU A 208 0.32 8.47 -11.86
CA LEU A 208 1.09 7.23 -11.72
C LEU A 208 2.44 7.43 -12.39
N ASN A 209 3.51 7.29 -11.63
CA ASN A 209 4.87 7.25 -12.13
C ASN A 209 5.46 5.90 -11.72
N ALA A 210 5.89 5.11 -12.67
CA ALA A 210 6.54 3.83 -12.44
C ALA A 210 7.42 3.46 -13.63
N GLY A 211 8.56 2.81 -13.36
CA GLY A 211 9.48 2.40 -14.42
C GLY A 211 10.02 3.57 -15.26
N GLY A 212 10.18 4.74 -14.67
CA GLY A 212 10.63 5.95 -15.37
C GLY A 212 9.56 6.63 -16.23
N ILE A 213 8.32 6.13 -16.24
CA ILE A 213 7.22 6.65 -17.05
C ILE A 213 6.18 7.34 -16.17
N THR A 214 5.96 8.63 -16.41
CA THR A 214 4.88 9.38 -15.74
C THR A 214 3.64 9.41 -16.61
N HIS A 215 2.49 9.07 -16.03
CA HIS A 215 1.19 9.24 -16.62
C HIS A 215 0.24 9.96 -15.64
N ALA A 216 -0.27 11.10 -16.04
CA ALA A 216 -1.08 11.96 -15.19
C ALA A 216 -2.09 12.76 -16.03
N THR A 217 -3.19 13.17 -15.39
CA THR A 217 -4.10 14.17 -15.95
C THR A 217 -3.53 15.59 -15.82
N ALA A 218 -4.03 16.52 -16.62
CA ALA A 218 -3.48 17.89 -16.72
C ALA A 218 -3.56 18.69 -15.41
N GLU A 219 -4.63 18.50 -14.62
CA GLU A 219 -4.82 19.21 -13.37
C GLU A 219 -3.68 18.95 -12.37
N ASN A 220 -3.26 19.99 -11.67
CA ASN A 220 -2.22 19.93 -10.64
C ASN A 220 -2.80 20.27 -9.27
N ARG A 221 -3.76 19.47 -8.80
CA ARG A 221 -4.42 19.66 -7.51
C ARG A 221 -3.58 19.13 -6.35
N HIS A 222 -3.94 19.52 -5.15
CA HIS A 222 -3.40 19.01 -3.90
C HIS A 222 -3.79 17.54 -3.69
N ILE A 223 -2.85 16.74 -3.19
CA ILE A 223 -3.02 15.32 -2.85
C ILE A 223 -2.69 15.17 -1.36
N CYS A 224 -3.52 14.44 -0.62
CA CYS A 224 -3.33 14.24 0.82
C CYS A 224 -2.63 12.91 1.18
N THR A 225 -2.70 11.93 0.30
CA THR A 225 -2.00 10.65 0.47
C THR A 225 -1.46 10.17 -0.85
N ILE A 226 -0.30 9.55 -0.82
CA ILE A 226 0.31 8.88 -1.96
C ILE A 226 0.62 7.44 -1.61
N LEU A 227 0.65 6.60 -2.64
CA LEU A 227 1.23 5.28 -2.56
C LEU A 227 2.66 5.37 -3.07
N ASP A 228 3.58 4.82 -2.31
CA ASP A 228 5.01 4.82 -2.58
C ASP A 228 5.47 3.36 -2.70
N PHE A 229 6.23 3.06 -3.73
CA PHE A 229 6.66 1.70 -4.02
C PHE A 229 8.04 1.70 -4.69
N GLY A 230 8.85 0.69 -4.35
CA GLY A 230 10.21 0.55 -4.90
C GLY A 230 11.23 1.54 -4.33
N GLN A 231 10.93 2.19 -3.20
CA GLN A 231 11.80 3.16 -2.55
C GLN A 231 12.01 2.86 -1.05
N ALA A 232 11.91 1.61 -0.65
CA ALA A 232 12.30 1.27 0.70
C ALA A 232 13.82 1.51 0.85
N GLU A 233 14.19 2.72 1.28
CA GLU A 233 15.56 2.98 1.72
C GLU A 233 15.83 2.16 2.98
N GLY A 234 16.35 0.96 2.78
CA GLY A 234 16.70 0.05 3.86
C GLY A 234 15.56 -0.83 4.36
N ASN A 235 15.91 -1.67 5.30
CA ASN A 235 15.00 -2.65 5.88
C ASN A 235 14.01 -1.98 6.86
N PRO A 236 12.69 -2.09 6.64
CA PRO A 236 11.67 -1.46 7.50
C PRO A 236 11.57 -2.14 8.88
N TYR A 237 12.19 -3.30 9.04
CA TYR A 237 12.20 -4.04 10.31
C TYR A 237 13.48 -3.75 11.08
N ALA A 238 13.39 -3.63 12.39
CA ALA A 238 14.56 -3.45 13.23
C ALA A 238 15.44 -4.70 13.21
N ALA A 239 16.76 -4.50 13.04
CA ALA A 239 17.72 -5.60 13.15
C ALA A 239 17.59 -6.28 14.53
N PRO A 240 17.57 -7.61 14.59
CA PRO A 240 17.42 -8.32 15.85
C PRO A 240 18.68 -8.14 16.71
N THR A 241 18.49 -7.90 18.00
CA THR A 241 19.58 -7.85 18.99
C THR A 241 20.04 -9.24 19.42
N ARG A 242 19.18 -10.25 19.25
CA ARG A 242 19.43 -11.65 19.60
C ARG A 242 19.70 -12.50 18.37
N THR A 243 20.36 -13.63 18.56
CA THR A 243 20.52 -14.65 17.53
C THR A 243 19.15 -15.24 17.17
N LEU A 244 18.90 -15.38 15.86
CA LEU A 244 17.72 -16.07 15.36
C LEU A 244 18.10 -17.50 14.96
N TYR A 245 17.29 -18.43 15.38
CA TYR A 245 17.46 -19.87 15.12
C TYR A 245 16.35 -20.38 14.19
N PRO A 246 16.58 -21.49 13.46
CA PRO A 246 15.52 -22.23 12.81
C PRO A 246 14.35 -22.50 13.76
N GLY A 247 13.12 -22.29 13.28
CA GLY A 247 11.91 -22.40 14.10
C GLY A 247 11.50 -21.12 14.82
N SER A 248 12.32 -20.08 14.86
CA SER A 248 11.88 -18.75 15.32
C SER A 248 10.71 -18.27 14.46
N SER A 249 9.67 -17.74 15.08
CA SER A 249 8.46 -17.32 14.36
C SER A 249 7.96 -15.95 14.80
N LEU A 250 7.31 -15.25 13.86
CA LEU A 250 6.53 -14.03 14.06
C LEU A 250 7.24 -12.88 14.80
N THR A 251 8.55 -12.85 14.80
CA THR A 251 9.31 -11.74 15.39
C THR A 251 9.71 -10.74 14.29
N SER A 252 9.80 -9.47 14.64
CA SER A 252 10.34 -8.43 13.73
C SER A 252 11.73 -8.81 13.19
N GLY A 253 12.52 -9.55 13.97
CA GLY A 253 13.84 -10.03 13.56
C GLY A 253 13.79 -11.06 12.43
N VAL A 254 12.79 -11.94 12.38
CA VAL A 254 12.64 -12.90 11.26
C VAL A 254 12.23 -12.16 9.98
N TYR A 255 11.31 -11.20 10.09
CA TYR A 255 10.98 -10.33 8.96
C TYR A 255 12.19 -9.52 8.48
N TRP A 256 13.00 -8.97 9.42
CA TRP A 256 14.25 -8.31 9.09
C TRP A 256 15.19 -9.23 8.30
N LEU A 257 15.40 -10.44 8.77
CA LEU A 257 16.26 -11.43 8.09
C LEU A 257 15.76 -11.75 6.68
N GLN A 258 14.48 -12.04 6.54
CA GLN A 258 13.86 -12.35 5.25
C GLN A 258 13.96 -11.17 4.29
N TYR A 259 13.76 -9.95 4.77
CA TYR A 259 13.95 -8.74 3.98
C TYR A 259 15.39 -8.61 3.49
N GLU A 260 16.37 -8.70 4.40
CA GLU A 260 17.79 -8.58 4.05
C GLU A 260 18.25 -9.64 3.03
N LEU A 261 17.72 -10.86 3.14
CA LEU A 261 17.98 -11.92 2.18
C LEU A 261 17.41 -11.56 0.79
N ASN A 262 16.15 -11.14 0.73
CA ASN A 262 15.52 -10.74 -0.53
C ASN A 262 16.27 -9.57 -1.20
N ASP A 263 16.64 -8.54 -0.43
CA ASP A 263 17.35 -7.37 -0.91
C ASP A 263 18.72 -7.73 -1.54
N ARG A 264 19.32 -8.84 -1.09
CA ARG A 264 20.61 -9.36 -1.60
C ARG A 264 20.48 -10.46 -2.64
N GLY A 265 19.27 -10.69 -3.17
CA GLY A 265 19.05 -11.68 -4.21
C GLY A 265 18.94 -13.12 -3.71
N TYR A 266 18.66 -13.33 -2.44
CA TYR A 266 18.37 -14.63 -1.85
C TYR A 266 16.87 -14.75 -1.55
N PRO A 267 16.02 -15.01 -2.55
CA PRO A 267 14.58 -14.84 -2.46
C PRO A 267 13.93 -15.86 -1.51
N CYS A 268 13.21 -15.36 -0.51
CA CYS A 268 12.35 -16.14 0.36
C CYS A 268 11.06 -15.36 0.68
N LYS A 269 10.04 -16.09 1.10
CA LYS A 269 8.78 -15.47 1.47
C LYS A 269 8.94 -14.63 2.75
N LEU A 270 8.39 -13.42 2.73
CA LEU A 270 8.40 -12.51 3.87
C LEU A 270 7.19 -12.79 4.78
N ASP A 271 7.19 -13.93 5.46
CA ASP A 271 6.07 -14.45 6.25
C ASP A 271 6.33 -14.50 7.76
N GLY A 272 7.53 -14.08 8.19
CA GLY A 272 7.94 -14.14 9.58
C GLY A 272 8.19 -15.57 10.09
N SER A 273 8.27 -16.56 9.19
CA SER A 273 8.56 -17.95 9.53
C SER A 273 10.02 -18.28 9.19
N TYR A 274 10.80 -18.62 10.18
CA TYR A 274 12.17 -19.12 10.01
C TYR A 274 12.17 -20.62 9.68
N GLY A 275 11.43 -20.95 8.62
CA GLY A 275 11.27 -22.31 8.12
C GLY A 275 12.30 -22.72 7.07
N PRO A 276 12.13 -23.90 6.45
CA PRO A 276 13.09 -24.47 5.48
C PRO A 276 13.45 -23.55 4.33
N ALA A 277 12.51 -22.75 3.82
CA ALA A 277 12.76 -21.82 2.72
C ALA A 277 13.73 -20.70 3.14
N THR A 278 13.52 -20.07 4.32
CA THR A 278 14.40 -19.04 4.88
C THR A 278 15.78 -19.63 5.18
N ILE A 279 15.83 -20.83 5.77
CA ILE A 279 17.08 -21.54 6.10
C ILE A 279 17.90 -21.78 4.82
N LYS A 280 17.28 -22.29 3.77
CA LYS A 280 17.95 -22.56 2.49
C LYS A 280 18.63 -21.29 1.94
N GLN A 281 17.94 -20.17 1.95
CA GLN A 281 18.48 -18.91 1.43
C GLN A 281 19.57 -18.34 2.34
N LEU A 282 19.41 -18.47 3.65
CA LEU A 282 20.46 -18.04 4.59
C LEU A 282 21.73 -18.86 4.45
N LEU A 283 21.64 -20.17 4.30
CA LEU A 283 22.79 -21.05 4.02
C LEU A 283 23.53 -20.63 2.76
N ALA A 284 22.77 -20.34 1.69
CA ALA A 284 23.35 -19.85 0.44
C ALA A 284 24.07 -18.50 0.61
N PHE A 285 23.44 -17.56 1.34
CA PHE A 285 24.06 -16.28 1.68
C PHE A 285 25.33 -16.45 2.52
N GLN A 286 25.29 -17.25 3.57
CA GLN A 286 26.42 -17.51 4.44
C GLN A 286 27.61 -18.09 3.66
N LYS A 287 27.35 -19.11 2.84
CA LYS A 287 28.38 -19.71 1.97
C LYS A 287 29.00 -18.69 1.01
N ALA A 288 28.19 -17.87 0.36
CA ALA A 288 28.66 -16.87 -0.59
C ALA A 288 29.50 -15.76 0.07
N ASN A 289 29.30 -15.52 1.38
CA ASN A 289 30.01 -14.51 2.15
C ASN A 289 31.13 -15.07 3.05
N GLY A 290 31.52 -16.33 2.86
CA GLY A 290 32.61 -16.96 3.64
C GLY A 290 32.31 -17.15 5.12
N LEU A 291 31.03 -17.22 5.49
CA LEU A 291 30.59 -17.46 6.85
C LEU A 291 30.35 -18.96 7.09
N ALA A 292 30.30 -19.37 8.37
CA ALA A 292 29.80 -20.69 8.74
C ALA A 292 28.35 -20.84 8.20
N ALA A 293 28.15 -21.81 7.30
CA ALA A 293 26.85 -22.09 6.71
C ALA A 293 26.05 -23.02 7.62
N ASP A 294 25.62 -22.49 8.77
CA ASP A 294 24.89 -23.19 9.83
C ASP A 294 23.38 -22.93 9.85
N GLY A 295 22.94 -21.99 9.01
CA GLY A 295 21.56 -21.56 8.96
C GLY A 295 21.09 -20.79 10.19
N ILE A 296 22.03 -20.23 10.98
CA ILE A 296 21.77 -19.43 12.18
C ILE A 296 22.10 -17.96 11.90
N CYS A 297 21.15 -17.06 12.15
CA CYS A 297 21.39 -15.63 12.02
C CYS A 297 22.02 -15.06 13.31
N GLY A 298 23.29 -15.37 13.53
CA GLY A 298 24.10 -14.88 14.64
C GLY A 298 24.73 -13.50 14.36
N PRO A 299 25.59 -12.99 15.27
CA PRO A 299 26.23 -11.69 15.15
C PRO A 299 27.00 -11.51 13.83
N ALA A 300 27.81 -12.50 13.42
CA ALA A 300 28.61 -12.44 12.19
C ALA A 300 27.72 -12.38 10.95
N THR A 301 26.67 -13.19 10.91
CA THR A 301 25.68 -13.19 9.81
C THR A 301 24.94 -11.85 9.74
N ARG A 302 24.49 -11.31 10.89
CA ARG A 302 23.86 -9.97 10.91
C ARG A 302 24.81 -8.88 10.44
N ALA A 303 26.06 -8.90 10.88
CA ALA A 303 27.05 -7.92 10.43
C ALA A 303 27.29 -8.00 8.92
N ALA A 304 27.31 -9.19 8.33
CA ALA A 304 27.40 -9.36 6.89
C ALA A 304 26.14 -8.87 6.14
N LEU A 305 24.96 -9.13 6.70
CA LEU A 305 23.68 -8.63 6.17
C LEU A 305 23.53 -7.11 6.29
N LEU A 306 24.27 -6.42 7.15
CA LEU A 306 24.23 -4.96 7.30
C LEU A 306 25.29 -4.24 6.43
N LYS A 307 26.23 -4.95 5.87
CA LYS A 307 27.22 -4.36 4.94
C LYS A 307 26.51 -4.08 3.59
N LYS A 308 26.37 -2.81 3.24
CA LYS A 308 25.93 -2.38 1.90
C LYS A 308 27.09 -2.44 0.92
#